data_011b75dc790dd9aa478d67264d0eca8a
#
_entry.id   011b75dc790dd9aa478d67264d0eca8a
#
_cell.length_a   1.000
_cell.length_b   1.000
_cell.length_c   1.000
_cell.angle_alpha   90.00
_cell.angle_beta   90.00
_cell.angle_gamma   90.00
#
_symmetry.space_group_name_H-M   'P 1'
#
loop_
_entity.id
_entity.type
_entity.pdbx_description
1 polymer ?
#
loop_
_entity_poly.entity_id
_entity_poly.type
_entity_poly.pdbx_seq_one_letter_code
_entity_poly.pdbx_strand_id
1 'polypeptide(L)'
;IFNEACKGRNARIAVAHHMNDQAETVLMNLSRGTSLKGIGGIRPVRDNIIRPLLSVTRAEVEEVLKDFNQPYVTDATNLCNDYTRNSLRNVVIPYMTEKVNAHTVENIAYAAEELQKNFDFIEAEAQKAYDKHVYVGDTVVLRLYGEEFAGLHEVIRKRVIYKAVHALTQTAKDIYKVHVNAVDELIRKQVGSSVDICYGLCAVKGYEDITISRKNVASRTHVSSDLIHVLTPQELKRLNSGENITIEENIYYNNDGKTELRKVHIVI
;
A
#
# COMPACT_ATOMS: atom_id res chain seq x y z
N ILE A 1 22.48 11.37 -5.68
CA ILE A 1 23.79 10.80 -6.06
C ILE A 1 23.61 9.43 -6.72
N PHE A 2 23.04 8.40 -6.05
CA PHE A 2 22.94 7.04 -6.63
C PHE A 2 22.03 6.97 -7.87
N ASN A 3 20.86 7.62 -7.85
CA ASN A 3 19.96 7.65 -8.99
C ASN A 3 20.56 8.41 -10.19
N GLU A 4 21.38 9.42 -9.95
CA GLU A 4 22.11 10.14 -11.01
C GLU A 4 23.18 9.26 -11.66
N ALA A 5 23.93 8.48 -10.87
CA ALA A 5 24.93 7.55 -11.38
C ALA A 5 24.35 6.48 -12.32
N CYS A 6 23.07 6.12 -12.12
CA CYS A 6 22.37 5.13 -12.94
C CYS A 6 21.55 5.74 -14.08
N LYS A 7 21.39 7.06 -14.13
CA LYS A 7 20.55 7.73 -15.12
C LYS A 7 21.05 7.48 -16.55
N GLY A 8 20.16 6.95 -17.39
CA GLY A 8 20.47 6.62 -18.78
C GLY A 8 21.38 5.41 -18.99
N ARG A 9 21.64 4.61 -17.94
CA ARG A 9 22.44 3.38 -17.99
C ARG A 9 21.62 2.18 -17.52
N ASN A 10 21.82 1.02 -18.12
CA ASN A 10 21.32 -0.25 -17.60
C ASN A 10 22.23 -0.71 -16.45
N ALA A 11 22.11 -0.03 -15.29
CA ALA A 11 22.98 -0.22 -14.14
C ALA A 11 22.17 -0.54 -12.87
N ARG A 12 22.73 -1.34 -12.00
CA ARG A 12 22.22 -1.66 -10.66
C ARG A 12 23.23 -1.18 -9.62
N ILE A 13 22.74 -0.75 -8.48
CA ILE A 13 23.56 -0.35 -7.33
C ILE A 13 23.56 -1.50 -6.33
N ALA A 14 24.70 -2.13 -6.15
CA ALA A 14 24.88 -3.14 -5.11
C ALA A 14 25.21 -2.47 -3.77
N VAL A 15 24.41 -2.80 -2.74
CA VAL A 15 24.62 -2.31 -1.37
C VAL A 15 24.94 -3.50 -0.48
N ALA A 16 25.95 -3.36 0.37
CA ALA A 16 26.50 -4.41 1.22
C ALA A 16 25.69 -4.64 2.52
N HIS A 17 24.37 -4.58 2.47
CA HIS A 17 23.54 -5.02 3.59
C HIS A 17 23.61 -6.56 3.69
N HIS A 18 23.77 -7.06 4.92
CA HIS A 18 23.88 -8.49 5.22
C HIS A 18 22.75 -8.92 6.18
N MET A 19 22.70 -10.21 6.53
CA MET A 19 21.65 -10.80 7.35
C MET A 19 21.48 -10.14 8.72
N ASN A 20 22.57 -9.72 9.37
CA ASN A 20 22.49 -9.00 10.64
C ASN A 20 21.83 -7.63 10.49
N ASP A 21 22.03 -6.92 9.37
CA ASP A 21 21.30 -5.66 9.09
C ASP A 21 19.79 -5.90 8.94
N GLN A 22 19.41 -7.06 8.38
CA GLN A 22 18.00 -7.48 8.33
C GLN A 22 17.43 -7.65 9.72
N ALA A 23 18.12 -8.40 10.60
CA ALA A 23 17.68 -8.62 11.98
C ALA A 23 17.55 -7.30 12.75
N GLU A 24 18.55 -6.41 12.65
CA GLU A 24 18.52 -5.07 13.25
C GLU A 24 17.26 -4.28 12.78
N THR A 25 17.01 -4.28 11.46
CA THR A 25 15.91 -3.53 10.86
C THR A 25 14.55 -4.08 11.30
N VAL A 26 14.40 -5.40 11.36
CA VAL A 26 13.17 -6.06 11.82
C VAL A 26 12.89 -5.68 13.27
N LEU A 27 13.85 -5.85 14.16
CA LEU A 27 13.71 -5.54 15.60
C LEU A 27 13.42 -4.05 15.82
N MET A 28 14.12 -3.17 15.09
CA MET A 28 13.87 -1.73 15.16
C MET A 28 12.45 -1.35 14.71
N ASN A 29 11.97 -1.96 13.63
CA ASN A 29 10.64 -1.70 13.12
C ASN A 29 9.55 -2.23 14.08
N LEU A 30 9.75 -3.43 14.64
CA LEU A 30 8.86 -3.99 15.67
C LEU A 30 8.76 -3.07 16.89
N SER A 31 9.89 -2.59 17.40
CA SER A 31 9.95 -1.70 18.57
C SER A 31 9.24 -0.37 18.35
N ARG A 32 9.24 0.13 17.11
CA ARG A 32 8.55 1.39 16.74
C ARG A 32 7.07 1.22 16.43
N GLY A 33 6.60 0.00 16.33
CA GLY A 33 5.27 -0.33 15.83
C GLY A 33 5.18 -0.14 14.31
N THR A 34 4.95 -1.21 13.61
CA THR A 34 4.90 -1.18 12.15
C THR A 34 3.84 -2.14 11.60
N SER A 35 3.51 -1.99 10.32
CA SER A 35 2.67 -2.94 9.58
C SER A 35 3.48 -4.15 9.08
N LEU A 36 2.78 -5.14 8.52
CA LEU A 36 3.38 -6.33 7.91
C LEU A 36 4.51 -5.98 6.93
N LYS A 37 4.34 -4.92 6.12
CA LYS A 37 5.37 -4.41 5.20
C LYS A 37 6.67 -4.03 5.91
N GLY A 38 6.58 -3.39 7.07
CA GLY A 38 7.77 -2.94 7.78
C GLY A 38 8.46 -4.08 8.54
N ILE A 39 7.70 -5.07 9.05
CA ILE A 39 8.29 -6.25 9.70
C ILE A 39 9.08 -7.10 8.68
N GLY A 40 8.69 -7.12 7.42
CA GLY A 40 9.47 -7.77 6.36
C GLY A 40 10.89 -7.17 6.16
N GLY A 41 11.20 -6.04 6.79
CA GLY A 41 12.56 -5.48 6.83
C GLY A 41 13.08 -5.02 5.48
N ILE A 42 14.34 -5.36 5.20
CA ILE A 42 15.07 -4.97 4.00
C ILE A 42 14.74 -5.93 2.86
N ARG A 43 14.37 -5.40 1.69
CA ARG A 43 14.14 -6.22 0.49
C ARG A 43 15.44 -6.51 -0.26
N PRO A 44 15.63 -7.72 -0.82
CA PRO A 44 16.81 -8.06 -1.65
C PRO A 44 16.96 -7.13 -2.85
N VAL A 45 15.83 -6.78 -3.47
CA VAL A 45 15.77 -5.85 -4.60
C VAL A 45 14.75 -4.76 -4.32
N ARG A 46 15.12 -3.52 -4.59
CA ARG A 46 14.22 -2.37 -4.54
C ARG A 46 14.63 -1.37 -5.61
N ASP A 47 13.80 -1.20 -6.63
CA ASP A 47 14.07 -0.37 -7.79
C ASP A 47 15.40 -0.80 -8.48
N ASN A 48 16.38 0.08 -8.58
CA ASN A 48 17.71 -0.22 -9.12
C ASN A 48 18.74 -0.65 -8.05
N ILE A 49 18.31 -0.82 -6.80
CA ILE A 49 19.19 -1.25 -5.70
C ILE A 49 19.06 -2.75 -5.49
N ILE A 50 20.19 -3.45 -5.45
CA ILE A 50 20.31 -4.87 -5.11
C ILE A 50 21.15 -5.07 -3.85
N ARG A 51 20.89 -6.15 -3.10
CA ARG A 51 21.60 -6.48 -1.86
C ARG A 51 22.08 -7.93 -1.89
N PRO A 52 23.19 -8.20 -2.58
CA PRO A 52 23.66 -9.57 -2.80
C PRO A 52 24.02 -10.30 -1.50
N LEU A 53 24.43 -9.57 -0.45
CA LEU A 53 24.88 -10.15 0.81
C LEU A 53 23.75 -10.33 1.84
N LEU A 54 22.49 -10.08 1.49
CA LEU A 54 21.39 -10.11 2.46
C LEU A 54 21.12 -11.50 3.03
N SER A 55 21.52 -12.56 2.31
CA SER A 55 21.37 -13.96 2.71
C SER A 55 22.55 -14.54 3.49
N VAL A 56 23.62 -13.75 3.73
CA VAL A 56 24.82 -14.18 4.47
C VAL A 56 24.97 -13.37 5.74
N THR A 57 25.55 -13.98 6.76
CA THR A 57 25.84 -13.32 8.04
C THR A 57 27.08 -12.44 7.92
N ARG A 58 27.20 -11.50 8.87
CA ARG A 58 28.39 -10.70 8.98
C ARG A 58 29.66 -11.55 9.23
N ALA A 59 29.54 -12.60 10.05
CA ALA A 59 30.65 -13.50 10.35
C ALA A 59 31.17 -14.21 9.10
N GLU A 60 30.27 -14.72 8.25
CA GLU A 60 30.63 -15.36 6.98
C GLU A 60 31.32 -14.37 6.03
N VAL A 61 30.86 -13.11 5.98
CA VAL A 61 31.53 -12.06 5.17
C VAL A 61 32.94 -11.78 5.69
N GLU A 62 33.12 -11.67 7.01
CA GLU A 62 34.43 -11.43 7.64
C GLU A 62 35.39 -12.62 7.44
N GLU A 63 34.88 -13.86 7.47
CA GLU A 63 35.67 -15.07 7.18
C GLU A 63 36.20 -15.05 5.73
N VAL A 64 35.36 -14.77 4.76
CA VAL A 64 35.75 -14.65 3.35
C VAL A 64 36.79 -13.56 3.16
N LEU A 65 36.62 -12.39 3.78
CA LEU A 65 37.62 -11.30 3.69
C LEU A 65 38.98 -11.72 4.27
N LYS A 66 38.97 -12.49 5.35
CA LYS A 66 40.16 -13.04 5.97
C LYS A 66 40.88 -14.04 5.03
N ASP A 67 40.13 -14.95 4.40
CA ASP A 67 40.69 -15.94 3.48
C ASP A 67 41.34 -15.30 2.24
N PHE A 68 40.78 -14.20 1.77
CA PHE A 68 41.32 -13.40 0.67
C PHE A 68 42.38 -12.38 1.12
N ASN A 69 42.74 -12.32 2.42
CA ASN A 69 43.62 -11.29 3.00
C ASN A 69 43.19 -9.86 2.61
N GLN A 70 41.88 -9.62 2.48
CA GLN A 70 41.33 -8.32 2.11
C GLN A 70 41.14 -7.45 3.35
N PRO A 71 41.92 -6.35 3.52
CA PRO A 71 41.73 -5.45 4.65
C PRO A 71 40.39 -4.70 4.53
N TYR A 72 39.76 -4.46 5.67
CA TYR A 72 38.57 -3.61 5.78
C TYR A 72 38.67 -2.68 6.98
N VAL A 73 37.93 -1.57 6.91
CA VAL A 73 37.93 -0.55 7.97
C VAL A 73 36.65 -0.67 8.79
N THR A 74 36.79 -0.71 10.10
CA THR A 74 35.63 -0.62 11.01
C THR A 74 35.45 0.84 11.40
N ASP A 75 34.28 1.40 11.09
CA ASP A 75 33.89 2.75 11.49
C ASP A 75 33.74 2.78 13.03
N ALA A 76 34.49 3.69 13.68
CA ALA A 76 34.48 3.85 15.13
C ALA A 76 33.11 4.21 15.69
N THR A 77 32.25 4.86 14.90
CA THR A 77 30.87 5.17 15.31
C THR A 77 30.00 3.94 15.52
N ASN A 78 30.37 2.78 14.96
CA ASN A 78 29.67 1.51 15.17
C ASN A 78 29.83 0.97 16.61
N LEU A 79 30.81 1.44 17.35
CA LEU A 79 31.06 1.03 18.74
C LEU A 79 30.27 1.86 19.76
N CYS A 80 29.67 2.97 19.35
CA CYS A 80 28.87 3.83 20.22
C CYS A 80 27.42 3.35 20.28
N ASN A 81 26.87 3.17 21.51
CA ASN A 81 25.51 2.69 21.72
C ASN A 81 24.45 3.82 21.81
N ASP A 82 24.84 5.08 21.53
CA ASP A 82 23.94 6.23 21.59
C ASP A 82 22.80 6.18 20.56
N TYR A 83 22.97 5.37 19.51
CA TYR A 83 21.96 5.16 18.48
C TYR A 83 21.22 3.83 18.69
N THR A 84 19.92 3.83 18.57
CA THR A 84 19.06 2.65 18.73
C THR A 84 19.53 1.44 17.91
N ARG A 85 20.02 1.64 16.69
CA ARG A 85 20.53 0.57 15.84
C ARG A 85 21.80 -0.07 16.42
N ASN A 86 22.70 0.73 16.95
CA ASN A 86 23.92 0.22 17.58
C ASN A 86 23.62 -0.55 18.89
N SER A 87 22.63 -0.10 19.67
CA SER A 87 22.17 -0.84 20.84
C SER A 87 21.60 -2.23 20.47
N LEU A 88 20.83 -2.31 19.37
CA LEU A 88 20.33 -3.59 18.86
C LEU A 88 21.50 -4.51 18.43
N ARG A 89 22.48 -3.96 17.67
CA ARG A 89 23.64 -4.68 17.17
C ARG A 89 24.59 -5.17 18.26
N ASN A 90 24.89 -4.30 19.23
CA ASN A 90 25.95 -4.56 20.19
C ASN A 90 25.46 -5.20 21.51
N VAL A 91 24.17 -5.09 21.82
CA VAL A 91 23.60 -5.57 23.09
C VAL A 91 22.47 -6.56 22.88
N VAL A 92 21.40 -6.17 22.18
CA VAL A 92 20.17 -6.96 22.14
C VAL A 92 20.36 -8.25 21.32
N ILE A 93 20.85 -8.15 20.09
CA ILE A 93 21.06 -9.33 19.22
C ILE A 93 22.08 -10.29 19.84
N PRO A 94 23.24 -9.86 20.33
CA PRO A 94 24.18 -10.75 21.02
C PRO A 94 23.56 -11.43 22.25
N TYR A 95 22.82 -10.70 23.08
CA TYR A 95 22.11 -11.28 24.22
C TYR A 95 21.10 -12.35 23.78
N MET A 96 20.30 -12.07 22.76
CA MET A 96 19.34 -13.04 22.23
C MET A 96 20.05 -14.28 21.66
N THR A 97 21.16 -14.09 20.94
CA THR A 97 21.95 -15.18 20.36
C THR A 97 22.56 -16.06 21.44
N GLU A 98 23.08 -15.47 22.52
CA GLU A 98 23.72 -16.22 23.61
C GLU A 98 22.72 -16.88 24.55
N LYS A 99 21.64 -16.16 24.92
CA LYS A 99 20.75 -16.58 26.02
C LYS A 99 19.43 -17.20 25.56
N VAL A 100 19.01 -16.95 24.30
CA VAL A 100 17.71 -17.43 23.79
C VAL A 100 17.93 -18.50 22.72
N ASN A 101 18.60 -18.15 21.60
CA ASN A 101 18.83 -19.08 20.50
C ASN A 101 20.05 -18.65 19.67
N ALA A 102 21.01 -19.58 19.50
CA ALA A 102 22.23 -19.34 18.73
C ALA A 102 21.96 -18.91 17.28
N HIS A 103 20.81 -19.32 16.71
CA HIS A 103 20.38 -18.98 15.34
C HIS A 103 19.39 -17.79 15.31
N THR A 104 19.48 -16.87 16.27
CA THR A 104 18.55 -15.71 16.36
C THR A 104 18.53 -14.87 15.08
N VAL A 105 19.69 -14.58 14.50
CA VAL A 105 19.81 -13.73 13.30
C VAL A 105 19.16 -14.39 12.10
N GLU A 106 19.47 -15.68 11.89
CA GLU A 106 18.91 -16.48 10.80
C GLU A 106 17.39 -16.64 10.92
N ASN A 107 16.91 -16.91 12.12
CA ASN A 107 15.47 -17.06 12.39
C ASN A 107 14.70 -15.77 12.14
N ILE A 108 15.24 -14.63 12.56
CA ILE A 108 14.63 -13.31 12.29
C ILE A 108 14.63 -13.02 10.79
N ALA A 109 15.74 -13.30 10.09
CA ALA A 109 15.84 -13.07 8.65
C ALA A 109 14.87 -13.97 7.88
N TYR A 110 14.75 -15.25 8.25
CA TYR A 110 13.79 -16.18 7.67
C TYR A 110 12.34 -15.72 7.88
N ALA A 111 11.99 -15.34 9.11
CA ALA A 111 10.65 -14.82 9.41
C ALA A 111 10.34 -13.55 8.59
N ALA A 112 11.31 -12.66 8.43
CA ALA A 112 11.15 -11.46 7.61
C ALA A 112 10.91 -11.79 6.13
N GLU A 113 11.62 -12.77 5.58
CA GLU A 113 11.42 -13.24 4.20
C GLU A 113 10.03 -13.81 3.98
N GLU A 114 9.57 -14.67 4.89
CA GLU A 114 8.20 -15.23 4.83
C GLU A 114 7.14 -14.14 4.91
N LEU A 115 7.33 -13.14 5.77
CA LEU A 115 6.42 -12.00 5.87
C LEU A 115 6.44 -11.11 4.61
N GLN A 116 7.58 -11.00 3.92
CA GLN A 116 7.63 -10.31 2.62
C GLN A 116 6.81 -11.06 1.56
N LYS A 117 6.96 -12.38 1.45
CA LYS A 117 6.19 -13.22 0.52
C LYS A 117 4.68 -13.11 0.78
N ASN A 118 4.27 -13.19 2.05
CA ASN A 118 2.87 -13.03 2.45
C ASN A 118 2.34 -11.63 2.11
N PHE A 119 3.12 -10.58 2.36
CA PHE A 119 2.76 -9.22 2.00
C PHE A 119 2.62 -9.04 0.48
N ASP A 120 3.52 -9.64 -0.31
CA ASP A 120 3.48 -9.55 -1.77
C ASP A 120 2.23 -10.26 -2.33
N PHE A 121 1.85 -11.40 -1.74
CA PHE A 121 0.59 -12.05 -2.08
C PHE A 121 -0.62 -11.16 -1.78
N ILE A 122 -0.69 -10.59 -0.57
CA ILE A 122 -1.77 -9.66 -0.17
C ILE A 122 -1.80 -8.45 -1.12
N GLU A 123 -0.64 -7.90 -1.49
CA GLU A 123 -0.55 -6.75 -2.39
C GLU A 123 -1.05 -7.09 -3.80
N ALA A 124 -0.72 -8.29 -4.31
CA ALA A 124 -1.18 -8.75 -5.62
C ALA A 124 -2.70 -8.98 -5.65
N GLU A 125 -3.27 -9.62 -4.63
CA GLU A 125 -4.72 -9.82 -4.53
C GLU A 125 -5.46 -8.49 -4.33
N ALA A 126 -4.91 -7.59 -3.51
CA ALA A 126 -5.47 -6.26 -3.34
C ALA A 126 -5.39 -5.41 -4.62
N GLN A 127 -4.36 -5.61 -5.46
CA GLN A 127 -4.29 -4.92 -6.75
C GLN A 127 -5.38 -5.40 -7.70
N LYS A 128 -5.61 -6.71 -7.82
CA LYS A 128 -6.71 -7.27 -8.62
C LYS A 128 -8.08 -6.72 -8.18
N ALA A 129 -8.29 -6.68 -6.85
CA ALA A 129 -9.54 -6.14 -6.31
C ALA A 129 -9.63 -4.62 -6.52
N TYR A 130 -8.52 -3.88 -6.42
CA TYR A 130 -8.46 -2.45 -6.69
C TYR A 130 -8.84 -2.14 -8.15
N ASP A 131 -8.24 -2.84 -9.11
CA ASP A 131 -8.51 -2.64 -10.55
C ASP A 131 -9.96 -2.93 -10.91
N LYS A 132 -10.62 -3.81 -10.16
CA LYS A 132 -12.03 -4.17 -10.34
C LYS A 132 -13.01 -3.20 -9.69
N HIS A 133 -12.69 -2.70 -8.48
CA HIS A 133 -13.64 -2.01 -7.62
C HIS A 133 -13.33 -0.53 -7.40
N VAL A 134 -12.21 0.00 -7.91
CA VAL A 134 -11.81 1.39 -7.69
C VAL A 134 -11.71 2.12 -9.01
N TYR A 135 -12.56 3.11 -9.17
CA TYR A 135 -12.43 4.10 -10.23
C TYR A 135 -11.71 5.34 -9.69
N VAL A 136 -10.73 5.83 -10.41
CA VAL A 136 -9.91 7.01 -10.05
C VAL A 136 -10.11 8.08 -11.11
N GLY A 137 -10.73 9.20 -10.72
CA GLY A 137 -10.86 10.41 -11.52
C GLY A 137 -10.46 11.60 -10.66
N ASP A 138 -11.19 12.69 -10.72
CA ASP A 138 -11.03 13.84 -9.82
C ASP A 138 -11.38 13.45 -8.37
N THR A 139 -12.24 12.45 -8.21
CA THR A 139 -12.55 11.76 -6.96
C THR A 139 -12.22 10.28 -7.09
N VAL A 140 -11.86 9.62 -5.97
CA VAL A 140 -11.74 8.16 -5.92
C VAL A 140 -13.09 7.57 -5.55
N VAL A 141 -13.60 6.66 -6.38
CA VAL A 141 -14.88 5.98 -6.17
C VAL A 141 -14.60 4.50 -5.92
N LEU A 142 -14.94 4.03 -4.70
CA LEU A 142 -14.98 2.61 -4.38
C LEU A 142 -16.34 2.07 -4.79
N ARG A 143 -16.39 1.27 -5.86
CA ARG A 143 -17.64 0.65 -6.31
C ARG A 143 -17.90 -0.63 -5.53
N LEU A 144 -19.08 -0.68 -4.90
CA LEU A 144 -19.57 -1.85 -4.18
C LEU A 144 -20.61 -2.55 -5.06
N TYR A 145 -20.16 -3.41 -5.96
CA TYR A 145 -21.07 -4.22 -6.76
C TYR A 145 -21.73 -5.30 -5.90
N GLY A 146 -22.94 -5.02 -5.41
CA GLY A 146 -23.66 -5.92 -4.53
C GLY A 146 -22.84 -6.29 -3.28
N GLU A 147 -22.76 -7.57 -2.97
CA GLU A 147 -21.98 -8.08 -1.83
C GLU A 147 -20.50 -8.33 -2.16
N GLU A 148 -20.09 -8.12 -3.40
CA GLU A 148 -18.78 -8.62 -3.89
C GLU A 148 -17.60 -7.94 -3.20
N PHE A 149 -17.59 -6.60 -3.11
CA PHE A 149 -16.52 -5.89 -2.39
C PHE A 149 -16.63 -6.11 -0.87
N ALA A 150 -17.83 -6.09 -0.33
CA ALA A 150 -18.06 -6.34 1.09
C ALA A 150 -17.69 -7.78 1.50
N GLY A 151 -17.83 -8.74 0.59
CA GLY A 151 -17.46 -10.15 0.76
C GLY A 151 -15.95 -10.43 0.71
N LEU A 152 -15.14 -9.48 0.24
CA LEU A 152 -13.68 -9.65 0.25
C LEU A 152 -13.17 -9.89 1.67
N HIS A 153 -12.11 -10.70 1.78
CA HIS A 153 -11.42 -10.86 3.06
C HIS A 153 -10.96 -9.50 3.61
N GLU A 154 -11.15 -9.26 4.89
CA GLU A 154 -10.89 -7.96 5.56
C GLU A 154 -9.51 -7.38 5.23
N VAL A 155 -8.46 -8.22 5.20
CA VAL A 155 -7.09 -7.80 4.89
C VAL A 155 -6.99 -7.22 3.48
N ILE A 156 -7.62 -7.87 2.49
CA ILE A 156 -7.61 -7.42 1.08
C ILE A 156 -8.44 -6.14 0.97
N ARG A 157 -9.65 -6.12 1.51
CA ARG A 157 -10.55 -4.97 1.47
C ARG A 157 -9.91 -3.71 2.06
N LYS A 158 -9.30 -3.82 3.25
CA LYS A 158 -8.58 -2.71 3.90
C LYS A 158 -7.37 -2.27 3.09
N ARG A 159 -6.69 -3.20 2.40
CA ARG A 159 -5.57 -2.84 1.53
C ARG A 159 -6.02 -2.08 0.29
N VAL A 160 -7.17 -2.43 -0.29
CA VAL A 160 -7.80 -1.69 -1.39
C VAL A 160 -8.17 -0.27 -0.95
N ILE A 161 -8.80 -0.13 0.21
CA ILE A 161 -9.14 1.18 0.79
C ILE A 161 -7.89 2.04 0.99
N TYR A 162 -6.82 1.47 1.56
CA TYR A 162 -5.53 2.17 1.71
C TYR A 162 -5.00 2.68 0.37
N LYS A 163 -5.03 1.84 -0.68
CA LYS A 163 -4.58 2.22 -2.04
C LYS A 163 -5.46 3.34 -2.62
N ALA A 164 -6.77 3.29 -2.41
CA ALA A 164 -7.70 4.32 -2.86
C ALA A 164 -7.45 5.68 -2.19
N VAL A 165 -7.23 5.69 -0.87
CA VAL A 165 -6.85 6.93 -0.15
C VAL A 165 -5.48 7.43 -0.62
N HIS A 166 -4.52 6.53 -0.80
CA HIS A 166 -3.17 6.87 -1.26
C HIS A 166 -3.17 7.50 -2.67
N ALA A 167 -4.05 7.06 -3.56
CA ALA A 167 -4.16 7.62 -4.91
C ALA A 167 -4.48 9.12 -4.92
N LEU A 168 -5.27 9.60 -3.95
CA LEU A 168 -5.59 11.04 -3.79
C LEU A 168 -4.53 11.83 -3.05
N THR A 169 -3.78 11.21 -2.15
CA THR A 169 -2.80 11.90 -1.30
C THR A 169 -1.42 12.01 -1.94
N GLN A 170 -1.11 11.14 -2.91
CA GLN A 170 0.20 10.98 -3.53
C GLN A 170 1.35 10.72 -2.51
N THR A 171 1.00 10.47 -1.24
CA THR A 171 1.94 10.16 -0.17
C THR A 171 1.32 9.12 0.77
N ALA A 172 2.15 8.21 1.25
CA ALA A 172 1.75 7.21 2.25
C ALA A 172 1.88 7.74 3.70
N LYS A 173 2.46 8.93 3.87
CA LYS A 173 2.64 9.52 5.19
C LYS A 173 1.27 9.85 5.77
N ASP A 174 1.09 9.62 7.05
CA ASP A 174 -0.12 9.93 7.83
C ASP A 174 -1.42 9.21 7.42
N ILE A 175 -1.36 8.20 6.53
CA ILE A 175 -2.49 7.27 6.33
C ILE A 175 -2.41 6.18 7.40
N TYR A 176 -3.12 6.40 8.51
CA TYR A 176 -3.12 5.49 9.65
C TYR A 176 -4.23 4.43 9.56
N LYS A 177 -4.07 3.34 10.31
CA LYS A 177 -5.06 2.25 10.43
C LYS A 177 -6.46 2.77 10.79
N VAL A 178 -6.56 3.82 11.59
CA VAL A 178 -7.85 4.43 11.99
C VAL A 178 -8.62 4.95 10.78
N HIS A 179 -7.97 5.59 9.83
CA HIS A 179 -8.61 6.12 8.62
C HIS A 179 -9.15 5.00 7.74
N VAL A 180 -8.34 3.95 7.52
CA VAL A 180 -8.74 2.79 6.72
C VAL A 180 -9.91 2.05 7.38
N ASN A 181 -9.88 1.85 8.70
CA ASN A 181 -10.97 1.22 9.43
C ASN A 181 -12.26 2.04 9.36
N ALA A 182 -12.16 3.37 9.50
CA ALA A 182 -13.32 4.25 9.42
C ALA A 182 -14.03 4.16 8.05
N VAL A 183 -13.26 4.09 6.96
CA VAL A 183 -13.82 3.89 5.61
C VAL A 183 -14.38 2.47 5.46
N ASP A 184 -13.71 1.44 5.98
CA ASP A 184 -14.21 0.06 5.94
C ASP A 184 -15.55 -0.10 6.68
N GLU A 185 -15.73 0.59 7.79
CA GLU A 185 -16.98 0.60 8.54
C GLU A 185 -18.14 1.26 7.80
N LEU A 186 -17.88 2.22 6.89
CA LEU A 186 -18.92 2.84 6.07
C LEU A 186 -19.68 1.83 5.20
N ILE A 187 -19.04 0.73 4.82
CA ILE A 187 -19.67 -0.32 4.01
C ILE A 187 -20.98 -0.80 4.63
N ARG A 188 -21.02 -0.85 5.97
CA ARG A 188 -22.17 -1.35 6.76
C ARG A 188 -23.10 -0.24 7.27
N LYS A 189 -22.77 1.04 7.00
CA LYS A 189 -23.58 2.19 7.45
C LYS A 189 -24.65 2.55 6.43
N GLN A 190 -25.57 3.41 6.85
CA GLN A 190 -26.62 3.95 5.99
C GLN A 190 -26.05 4.86 4.90
N VAL A 191 -26.72 4.95 3.78
CA VAL A 191 -26.42 5.89 2.70
C VAL A 191 -26.41 7.32 3.25
N GLY A 192 -25.46 8.14 2.79
CA GLY A 192 -25.21 9.48 3.31
C GLY A 192 -24.28 9.55 4.53
N SER A 193 -23.97 8.41 5.17
CA SER A 193 -22.96 8.40 6.24
C SER A 193 -21.59 8.83 5.70
N SER A 194 -20.87 9.62 6.47
CA SER A 194 -19.56 10.13 6.08
C SER A 194 -18.53 10.02 7.20
N VAL A 195 -17.25 9.96 6.83
CA VAL A 195 -16.11 10.01 7.75
C VAL A 195 -15.01 10.89 7.20
N ASP A 196 -14.41 11.64 8.10
CA ASP A 196 -13.23 12.43 7.81
C ASP A 196 -11.97 11.56 7.85
N ILE A 197 -11.10 11.74 6.87
CA ILE A 197 -9.80 11.08 6.78
C ILE A 197 -8.68 12.12 6.71
N CYS A 198 -7.43 11.66 6.60
CA CYS A 198 -6.27 12.55 6.53
C CYS A 198 -6.32 13.50 5.32
N TYR A 199 -5.53 14.56 5.37
CA TYR A 199 -5.34 15.56 4.29
C TYR A 199 -6.61 16.28 3.83
N GLY A 200 -7.60 16.44 4.72
CA GLY A 200 -8.86 17.09 4.38
C GLY A 200 -9.72 16.28 3.41
N LEU A 201 -9.47 14.99 3.31
CA LEU A 201 -10.32 14.06 2.58
C LEU A 201 -11.52 13.66 3.43
N CYS A 202 -12.62 13.34 2.76
CA CYS A 202 -13.83 12.78 3.33
C CYS A 202 -14.27 11.58 2.51
N ALA A 203 -14.72 10.52 3.15
CA ALA A 203 -15.37 9.40 2.51
C ALA A 203 -16.87 9.47 2.80
N VAL A 204 -17.69 9.30 1.78
CA VAL A 204 -19.17 9.34 1.86
C VAL A 204 -19.74 8.06 1.29
N LYS A 205 -20.66 7.43 2.02
CA LYS A 205 -21.40 6.24 1.57
C LYS A 205 -22.51 6.63 0.60
N GLY A 206 -22.40 6.22 -0.65
CA GLY A 206 -23.47 6.22 -1.64
C GLY A 206 -24.38 4.98 -1.55
N TYR A 207 -25.22 4.76 -2.54
CA TYR A 207 -26.08 3.57 -2.63
C TYR A 207 -25.26 2.31 -2.91
N GLU A 208 -24.38 2.35 -3.88
CA GLU A 208 -23.58 1.21 -4.34
C GLU A 208 -22.06 1.44 -4.15
N ASP A 209 -21.65 2.63 -3.73
CA ASP A 209 -20.25 3.04 -3.66
C ASP A 209 -19.89 3.75 -2.35
N ILE A 210 -18.59 3.99 -2.20
CA ILE A 210 -18.04 4.97 -1.27
C ILE A 210 -17.18 5.93 -2.09
N THR A 211 -17.55 7.19 -2.09
CA THR A 211 -16.78 8.25 -2.74
C THR A 211 -15.79 8.85 -1.76
N ILE A 212 -14.51 8.92 -2.16
CA ILE A 212 -13.46 9.58 -1.37
C ILE A 212 -13.03 10.84 -2.14
N SER A 213 -13.18 12.01 -1.53
CA SER A 213 -12.85 13.30 -2.15
C SER A 213 -12.36 14.32 -1.12
N ARG A 214 -11.85 15.47 -1.60
CA ARG A 214 -11.56 16.61 -0.72
C ARG A 214 -12.86 17.26 -0.23
N LYS A 215 -12.90 17.70 1.04
CA LYS A 215 -14.11 18.28 1.69
C LYS A 215 -14.76 19.40 0.87
N ASN A 216 -13.99 20.24 0.19
CA ASN A 216 -14.53 21.35 -0.61
C ASN A 216 -15.25 20.90 -1.89
N VAL A 217 -15.07 19.65 -2.31
CA VAL A 217 -15.72 19.03 -3.47
C VAL A 217 -16.95 18.25 -3.03
N ALA A 218 -16.91 17.60 -1.87
CA ALA A 218 -18.01 16.80 -1.32
C ALA A 218 -19.30 17.60 -1.08
N SER A 219 -19.20 18.92 -0.84
CA SER A 219 -20.38 19.80 -0.69
C SER A 219 -21.01 20.24 -2.01
N ARG A 220 -20.40 19.94 -3.15
CA ARG A 220 -20.91 20.31 -4.50
C ARG A 220 -21.35 19.15 -5.36
N THR A 221 -21.00 17.93 -5.00
CA THR A 221 -21.33 16.73 -5.77
C THR A 221 -22.08 15.72 -4.92
N HIS A 222 -23.37 15.99 -4.63
CA HIS A 222 -24.36 14.94 -4.75
C HIS A 222 -24.56 14.71 -6.27
N VAL A 223 -23.50 14.32 -6.97
CA VAL A 223 -23.68 13.63 -8.24
C VAL A 223 -24.18 12.27 -7.80
N SER A 224 -25.47 12.04 -8.00
CA SER A 224 -26.04 10.72 -7.86
C SER A 224 -25.16 9.76 -8.65
N SER A 225 -24.88 8.59 -8.11
CA SER A 225 -24.20 7.48 -8.78
C SER A 225 -24.85 7.11 -10.11
N ASP A 226 -26.02 7.63 -10.36
CA ASP A 226 -26.87 7.42 -11.52
C ASP A 226 -26.31 8.00 -12.84
N LEU A 227 -25.24 8.78 -12.79
CA LEU A 227 -24.60 9.37 -13.99
C LEU A 227 -23.43 8.55 -14.57
N ILE A 228 -23.08 7.43 -13.97
CA ILE A 228 -22.03 6.56 -14.50
C ILE A 228 -22.67 5.30 -15.07
N HIS A 229 -23.01 5.35 -16.37
CA HIS A 229 -23.36 4.15 -17.10
C HIS A 229 -22.07 3.41 -17.48
N VAL A 230 -21.89 2.20 -16.94
CA VAL A 230 -20.78 1.34 -17.33
C VAL A 230 -21.21 0.56 -18.55
N LEU A 231 -20.60 0.90 -19.69
CA LEU A 231 -20.85 0.18 -20.94
C LEU A 231 -20.57 -1.31 -20.76
N THR A 232 -21.56 -2.11 -21.12
CA THR A 232 -21.39 -3.56 -21.16
C THR A 232 -20.42 -3.96 -22.27
N PRO A 233 -19.82 -5.15 -22.24
CA PRO A 233 -18.96 -5.63 -23.34
C PRO A 233 -19.67 -5.66 -24.71
N GLN A 234 -21.00 -5.77 -24.74
CA GLN A 234 -21.80 -5.73 -25.97
C GLN A 234 -21.93 -4.30 -26.49
N GLU A 235 -22.18 -3.33 -25.61
CA GLU A 235 -22.25 -1.90 -25.95
C GLU A 235 -20.89 -1.38 -26.42
N LEU A 236 -19.78 -1.79 -25.76
CA LEU A 236 -18.42 -1.48 -26.22
C LEU A 236 -18.11 -2.04 -27.62
N LYS A 237 -18.59 -3.23 -27.96
CA LYS A 237 -18.46 -3.78 -29.32
C LYS A 237 -19.24 -2.96 -30.36
N ARG A 238 -20.45 -2.51 -30.01
CA ARG A 238 -21.29 -1.68 -30.87
C ARG A 238 -20.67 -0.30 -31.11
N LEU A 239 -20.13 0.34 -30.08
CA LEU A 239 -19.38 1.59 -30.22
C LEU A 239 -18.16 1.44 -31.11
N ASN A 240 -17.40 0.36 -30.94
CA ASN A 240 -16.19 0.08 -31.76
C ASN A 240 -16.56 -0.24 -33.21
N SER A 241 -17.80 -0.65 -33.50
CA SER A 241 -18.31 -0.82 -34.88
C SER A 241 -18.88 0.48 -35.49
N GLY A 242 -18.84 1.60 -34.76
CA GLY A 242 -19.33 2.90 -35.22
C GLY A 242 -20.84 3.07 -35.07
N GLU A 243 -21.50 2.24 -34.26
CA GLU A 243 -22.93 2.38 -33.97
C GLU A 243 -23.14 3.35 -32.80
N ASN A 244 -24.11 4.26 -32.89
CA ASN A 244 -24.54 5.10 -31.80
C ASN A 244 -25.29 4.27 -30.75
N ILE A 245 -24.95 4.45 -29.50
CA ILE A 245 -25.67 3.84 -28.36
C ILE A 245 -26.47 4.94 -27.66
N THR A 246 -27.77 4.68 -27.49
CA THR A 246 -28.62 5.56 -26.68
C THR A 246 -28.79 4.95 -25.31
N ILE A 247 -28.38 5.67 -24.27
CA ILE A 247 -28.52 5.29 -22.87
C ILE A 247 -29.66 6.12 -22.29
N GLU A 248 -30.68 5.44 -21.78
CA GLU A 248 -31.77 6.09 -21.04
C GLU A 248 -31.53 5.91 -19.53
N GLU A 249 -31.24 7.00 -18.84
CA GLU A 249 -31.05 7.00 -17.40
C GLU A 249 -32.04 7.90 -16.70
N ASN A 250 -32.53 7.43 -15.55
CA ASN A 250 -33.42 8.21 -14.69
C ASN A 250 -32.60 8.95 -13.65
N ILE A 251 -32.52 10.27 -13.76
CA ILE A 251 -31.75 11.10 -12.83
C ILE A 251 -32.71 11.73 -11.82
N TYR A 252 -32.44 11.51 -10.55
CA TYR A 252 -33.16 12.13 -9.45
C TYR A 252 -32.46 13.41 -9.02
N TYR A 253 -33.05 14.56 -9.20
CA TYR A 253 -32.58 15.83 -8.69
C TYR A 253 -33.27 16.18 -7.39
N ASN A 254 -32.50 16.56 -6.40
CA ASN A 254 -33.02 17.09 -5.15
C ASN A 254 -32.86 18.61 -5.17
N ASN A 255 -33.91 19.33 -5.53
CA ASN A 255 -33.98 20.79 -5.46
C ASN A 255 -34.92 21.14 -4.32
N ASP A 256 -34.44 21.85 -3.30
CA ASP A 256 -35.21 22.39 -2.18
C ASP A 256 -36.15 21.39 -1.49
N GLY A 257 -35.68 20.15 -1.28
CA GLY A 257 -36.45 19.12 -0.57
C GLY A 257 -37.52 18.41 -1.44
N LYS A 258 -37.53 18.65 -2.74
CA LYS A 258 -38.37 17.89 -3.69
C LYS A 258 -37.51 17.08 -4.63
N THR A 259 -37.72 15.77 -4.69
CA THR A 259 -37.07 14.87 -5.63
C THR A 259 -37.81 14.90 -6.96
N GLU A 260 -37.15 15.42 -8.00
CA GLU A 260 -37.66 15.39 -9.37
C GLU A 260 -36.95 14.32 -10.19
N LEU A 261 -37.73 13.49 -10.89
CA LEU A 261 -37.24 12.50 -11.84
C LEU A 261 -37.07 13.15 -13.22
N ARG A 262 -35.86 13.14 -13.79
CA ARG A 262 -35.65 13.54 -15.20
C ARG A 262 -35.04 12.37 -15.97
N LYS A 263 -35.61 12.09 -17.13
CA LYS A 263 -35.02 11.17 -18.10
C LYS A 263 -33.99 11.90 -18.90
N VAL A 264 -32.74 11.36 -18.91
CA VAL A 264 -31.67 11.88 -19.74
C VAL A 264 -31.34 10.87 -20.81
N HIS A 265 -31.35 11.32 -22.06
CA HIS A 265 -30.93 10.52 -23.20
C HIS A 265 -29.50 10.92 -23.54
N ILE A 266 -28.59 9.99 -23.42
CA ILE A 266 -27.17 10.17 -23.80
C ILE A 266 -26.95 9.38 -25.07
N VAL A 267 -26.55 10.06 -26.14
CA VAL A 267 -26.15 9.42 -27.39
C VAL A 267 -24.63 9.50 -27.47
N ILE A 268 -23.98 8.36 -27.54
CA ILE A 268 -22.51 8.25 -27.63
C ILE A 268 -22.17 7.67 -29.00
#